data_e5a7fcf50931e918c0456a24bf3a64fb
#
_entry.id   e5a7fcf50931e918c0456a24bf3a64fb
#
_cell.length_a   1.000
_cell.length_b   1.000
_cell.length_c   1.000
_cell.angle_alpha   90.00
_cell.angle_beta   90.00
_cell.angle_gamma   90.00
#
_symmetry.space_group_name_H-M   'P 1'
#
loop_
_entity.id
_entity.type
_entity.pdbx_description
1 polymer ?
#
loop_
_entity_poly.entity_id
_entity_poly.type
_entity_poly.pdbx_seq_one_letter_code
_entity_poly.pdbx_strand_id
1 'polypeptide(L)'
;MTDTTAALDEKPGFETGYRTKGYRAYVLGSLLIVYIFNFIDRSIFGILTDPIRNSLGLEDWQMGLLGGLAFATFYTTLGIPIARFSEKTSRMMIIVASLTMWSLMTVLCGFAVSFATMFAFRLLVGVGEAGCTPPAQSVIADYFKPGSRATAASIYALGVPLGGMCAGLAAGPINDYVTGENVHALLEGWGWTWVADMIDWKSLEGWRIAFIAVGLPGLVFALIIGLTVKEPPRGYTDPPNAAKPERESFGAALKKLSKKPTYVHVVFGAALASFAGYGIAAFSTSFLLRTHELTLTQAALIFSLVLGLMAAIGVFLSGFLADRLAKRYPTALSWMPALGMGLSVPLYWLGYLSPSVALMLPPLMAAAMLHYFYLGPMYAVSAGVV
;
A
#
# COMPACT_ATOMS: atom_id res chain seq x y z
N MET A 1 30.74 53.35 8.28
CA MET A 1 30.72 51.88 8.39
C MET A 1 29.33 51.47 8.81
N THR A 2 28.47 51.29 7.84
CA THR A 2 27.08 50.84 8.02
C THR A 2 27.08 49.32 7.86
N ASP A 3 26.92 48.66 8.98
CA ASP A 3 26.81 47.24 9.08
C ASP A 3 25.43 46.82 8.55
N THR A 4 25.39 46.42 7.29
CA THR A 4 24.21 45.85 6.65
C THR A 4 24.33 44.33 6.72
N THR A 5 24.18 43.78 7.92
CA THR A 5 23.84 42.36 8.07
C THR A 5 22.43 42.21 7.45
N ALA A 6 22.41 41.78 6.19
CA ALA A 6 21.20 41.36 5.52
C ALA A 6 20.54 40.30 6.42
N ALA A 7 19.36 40.63 6.93
CA ALA A 7 18.47 39.68 7.57
C ALA A 7 18.30 38.50 6.59
N LEU A 8 18.93 37.41 6.88
CA LEU A 8 18.70 36.14 6.19
C LEU A 8 17.19 35.89 6.32
N ASP A 9 16.49 35.84 5.21
CA ASP A 9 15.09 35.47 5.14
C ASP A 9 14.94 34.10 5.79
N GLU A 10 14.68 34.10 7.11
CA GLU A 10 14.36 32.89 7.86
C GLU A 10 13.10 32.31 7.24
N LYS A 11 13.21 31.19 6.53
CA LYS A 11 12.04 30.43 6.14
C LYS A 11 11.52 29.74 7.40
N PRO A 12 10.47 30.26 8.05
CA PRO A 12 9.98 29.76 9.34
C PRO A 12 9.55 28.28 9.27
N GLY A 13 9.30 27.75 8.07
CA GLY A 13 8.92 26.36 7.85
C GLY A 13 10.03 25.33 8.03
N PHE A 14 11.30 25.73 7.87
CA PHE A 14 12.44 24.80 8.01
C PHE A 14 12.54 24.24 9.43
N GLU A 15 12.32 25.07 10.45
CA GLU A 15 12.41 24.64 11.85
C GLU A 15 11.10 24.06 12.39
N THR A 16 9.95 24.54 11.94
CA THR A 16 8.67 24.22 12.54
C THR A 16 7.80 23.27 11.72
N GLY A 17 7.99 23.22 10.38
CA GLY A 17 7.09 22.54 9.44
C GLY A 17 5.85 23.42 9.08
N TYR A 18 5.06 22.95 8.11
CA TYR A 18 3.89 23.69 7.61
C TYR A 18 2.71 23.59 8.58
N ARG A 19 2.10 24.70 8.94
CA ARG A 19 0.97 24.81 9.88
C ARG A 19 1.24 24.23 11.29
N THR A 20 0.18 24.07 12.10
CA THR A 20 0.24 23.60 13.49
C THR A 20 0.59 22.12 13.57
N LYS A 21 1.12 21.66 14.73
CA LYS A 21 1.43 20.26 14.98
C LYS A 21 0.19 19.35 14.83
N GLY A 22 -0.97 19.80 15.35
CA GLY A 22 -2.21 19.04 15.23
C GLY A 22 -2.68 18.88 13.78
N TYR A 23 -2.56 19.93 12.97
CA TYR A 23 -2.94 19.85 11.56
C TYR A 23 -1.98 18.94 10.76
N ARG A 24 -0.68 18.95 11.06
CA ARG A 24 0.29 18.02 10.46
C ARG A 24 -0.02 16.58 10.81
N ALA A 25 -0.39 16.31 12.08
CA ALA A 25 -0.79 14.97 12.49
C ALA A 25 -2.08 14.52 11.78
N TYR A 26 -3.06 15.43 11.62
CA TYR A 26 -4.27 15.17 10.84
C TYR A 26 -3.96 14.83 9.38
N VAL A 27 -3.10 15.61 8.72
CA VAL A 27 -2.72 15.35 7.32
C VAL A 27 -1.98 14.03 7.18
N LEU A 28 -1.02 13.74 8.08
CA LEU A 28 -0.31 12.47 8.07
C LEU A 28 -1.24 11.28 8.32
N GLY A 29 -2.16 11.39 9.26
CA GLY A 29 -3.20 10.40 9.52
C GLY A 29 -4.11 10.19 8.31
N SER A 30 -4.50 11.28 7.64
CA SER A 30 -5.29 11.21 6.40
C SER A 30 -4.55 10.49 5.27
N LEU A 31 -3.27 10.82 5.05
CA LEU A 31 -2.44 10.13 4.05
C LEU A 31 -2.21 8.66 4.42
N LEU A 32 -2.04 8.33 5.70
CA LEU A 32 -1.96 6.95 6.16
C LEU A 32 -3.25 6.18 5.84
N ILE A 33 -4.43 6.76 6.11
CA ILE A 33 -5.72 6.14 5.80
C ILE A 33 -5.86 5.92 4.29
N VAL A 34 -5.49 6.90 3.46
CA VAL A 34 -5.45 6.72 1.99
C VAL A 34 -4.58 5.52 1.60
N TYR A 35 -3.42 5.36 2.25
CA TYR A 35 -2.50 4.28 1.94
C TYR A 35 -2.99 2.92 2.48
N ILE A 36 -3.74 2.93 3.59
CA ILE A 36 -4.47 1.74 4.08
C ILE A 36 -5.51 1.30 3.03
N PHE A 37 -6.35 2.22 2.51
CA PHE A 37 -7.31 1.89 1.44
C PHE A 37 -6.62 1.33 0.20
N ASN A 38 -5.49 1.91 -0.21
CA ASN A 38 -4.71 1.42 -1.35
C ASN A 38 -4.30 -0.06 -1.16
N PHE A 39 -3.83 -0.43 0.04
CA PHE A 39 -3.42 -1.81 0.33
C PHE A 39 -4.57 -2.75 0.66
N ILE A 40 -5.72 -2.25 1.13
CA ILE A 40 -6.94 -3.05 1.23
C ILE A 40 -7.35 -3.51 -0.18
N ASP A 41 -7.42 -2.60 -1.15
CA ASP A 41 -7.82 -2.90 -2.53
C ASP A 41 -6.92 -3.92 -3.23
N ARG A 42 -5.62 -3.88 -2.95
CA ARG A 42 -4.66 -4.88 -3.44
C ARG A 42 -4.88 -6.24 -2.81
N SER A 43 -5.04 -6.26 -1.49
CA SER A 43 -5.09 -7.49 -0.70
C SER A 43 -6.43 -8.21 -0.83
N ILE A 44 -7.54 -7.47 -0.94
CA ILE A 44 -8.88 -8.04 -1.02
C ILE A 44 -9.05 -8.98 -2.22
N PHE A 45 -8.44 -8.63 -3.36
CA PHE A 45 -8.50 -9.48 -4.56
C PHE A 45 -7.84 -10.83 -4.33
N GLY A 46 -6.67 -10.86 -3.69
CA GLY A 46 -5.98 -12.11 -3.34
C GLY A 46 -6.76 -12.97 -2.36
N ILE A 47 -7.46 -12.35 -1.41
CA ILE A 47 -8.30 -13.06 -0.44
C ILE A 47 -9.54 -13.66 -1.12
N LEU A 48 -10.17 -12.93 -2.02
CA LEU A 48 -11.41 -13.34 -2.70
C LEU A 48 -11.16 -14.13 -4.00
N THR A 49 -9.93 -14.58 -4.25
CA THR A 49 -9.54 -15.27 -5.50
C THR A 49 -10.46 -16.46 -5.82
N ASP A 50 -10.68 -17.37 -4.86
CA ASP A 50 -11.51 -18.55 -5.09
C ASP A 50 -13.01 -18.24 -5.26
N PRO A 51 -13.65 -17.39 -4.44
CA PRO A 51 -15.00 -16.92 -4.68
C PRO A 51 -15.21 -16.32 -6.08
N ILE A 52 -14.32 -15.40 -6.49
CA ILE A 52 -14.39 -14.76 -7.82
C ILE A 52 -14.20 -15.80 -8.93
N ARG A 53 -13.19 -16.66 -8.79
CA ARG A 53 -12.91 -17.72 -9.76
C ARG A 53 -14.12 -18.63 -9.99
N ASN A 54 -14.73 -19.09 -8.91
CA ASN A 54 -15.88 -20.00 -8.97
C ASN A 54 -17.12 -19.31 -9.55
N SER A 55 -17.39 -18.07 -9.13
CA SER A 55 -18.54 -17.28 -9.59
C SER A 55 -18.46 -16.93 -11.09
N LEU A 56 -17.27 -16.56 -11.57
CA LEU A 56 -17.07 -16.15 -12.97
C LEU A 56 -16.59 -17.28 -13.89
N GLY A 57 -16.38 -18.51 -13.34
CA GLY A 57 -15.91 -19.67 -14.11
C GLY A 57 -14.51 -19.48 -14.68
N LEU A 58 -13.59 -18.86 -13.91
CA LEU A 58 -12.25 -18.52 -14.37
C LEU A 58 -11.22 -19.61 -14.00
N GLU A 59 -10.13 -19.63 -14.73
CA GLU A 59 -8.98 -20.48 -14.46
C GLU A 59 -7.95 -19.78 -13.56
N ASP A 60 -7.08 -20.54 -12.88
CA ASP A 60 -6.07 -19.99 -11.96
C ASP A 60 -5.08 -19.04 -12.64
N TRP A 61 -4.72 -19.28 -13.91
CA TRP A 61 -3.86 -18.35 -14.66
C TRP A 61 -4.53 -17.00 -14.93
N GLN A 62 -5.85 -17.00 -15.16
CA GLN A 62 -6.64 -15.77 -15.33
C GLN A 62 -6.67 -14.97 -14.01
N MET A 63 -6.82 -15.66 -12.88
CA MET A 63 -6.75 -15.03 -11.56
C MET A 63 -5.35 -14.44 -11.28
N GLY A 64 -4.29 -15.15 -11.65
CA GLY A 64 -2.92 -14.64 -11.58
C GLY A 64 -2.70 -13.39 -12.44
N LEU A 65 -3.29 -13.35 -13.65
CA LEU A 65 -3.23 -12.19 -14.52
C LEU A 65 -3.98 -10.98 -13.94
N LEU A 66 -5.18 -11.20 -13.39
CA LEU A 66 -6.01 -10.16 -12.77
C LEU A 66 -5.37 -9.58 -11.49
N GLY A 67 -4.81 -10.43 -10.63
CA GLY A 67 -4.22 -10.03 -9.36
C GLY A 67 -2.82 -9.42 -9.47
N GLY A 68 -2.04 -9.85 -10.46
CA GLY A 68 -0.63 -9.49 -10.61
C GLY A 68 -0.32 -8.61 -11.80
N LEU A 69 -0.28 -9.21 -12.99
CA LEU A 69 0.32 -8.60 -14.17
C LEU A 69 -0.48 -7.38 -14.68
N ALA A 70 -1.81 -7.49 -14.71
CA ALA A 70 -2.67 -6.39 -15.17
C ALA A 70 -2.48 -5.14 -14.31
N PHE A 71 -2.54 -5.33 -12.99
CA PHE A 71 -2.33 -4.26 -12.04
C PHE A 71 -0.90 -3.68 -12.10
N ALA A 72 0.13 -4.55 -11.98
CA ALA A 72 1.53 -4.13 -11.86
C ALA A 72 2.03 -3.37 -13.09
N THR A 73 1.62 -3.79 -14.30
CA THR A 73 2.04 -3.16 -15.56
C THR A 73 1.60 -1.70 -15.61
N PHE A 74 0.32 -1.42 -15.34
CA PHE A 74 -0.19 -0.05 -15.42
C PHE A 74 0.22 0.80 -14.22
N TYR A 75 0.27 0.22 -13.02
CA TYR A 75 0.82 0.88 -11.85
C TYR A 75 2.24 1.38 -12.08
N THR A 76 3.11 0.53 -12.64
CA THR A 76 4.52 0.88 -12.87
C THR A 76 4.70 1.85 -14.03
N THR A 77 4.04 1.58 -15.17
CA THR A 77 4.23 2.41 -16.38
C THR A 77 3.66 3.81 -16.23
N LEU A 78 2.51 3.94 -15.56
CA LEU A 78 1.86 5.24 -15.35
C LEU A 78 2.34 5.97 -14.10
N GLY A 79 2.95 5.27 -13.14
CA GLY A 79 3.49 5.89 -11.94
C GLY A 79 4.52 6.98 -12.25
N ILE A 80 5.40 6.76 -13.23
CA ILE A 80 6.42 7.73 -13.64
C ILE A 80 5.83 8.99 -14.30
N PRO A 81 4.96 8.89 -15.35
CA PRO A 81 4.28 10.05 -15.92
C PRO A 81 3.46 10.84 -14.90
N ILE A 82 2.71 10.15 -14.03
CA ILE A 82 1.88 10.79 -13.00
C ILE A 82 2.75 11.50 -11.96
N ALA A 83 3.86 10.90 -11.53
CA ALA A 83 4.81 11.54 -10.63
C ALA A 83 5.34 12.87 -11.23
N ARG A 84 5.70 12.88 -12.52
CA ARG A 84 6.12 14.10 -13.22
C ARG A 84 5.00 15.12 -13.40
N PHE A 85 3.78 14.65 -13.67
CA PHE A 85 2.61 15.51 -13.73
C PHE A 85 2.34 16.17 -12.37
N SER A 86 2.54 15.40 -11.28
CA SER A 86 2.39 15.91 -9.92
C SER A 86 3.37 17.04 -9.58
N GLU A 87 4.52 17.14 -10.25
CA GLU A 87 5.46 18.26 -10.07
C GLU A 87 4.90 19.62 -10.57
N LYS A 88 3.95 19.61 -11.48
CA LYS A 88 3.40 20.81 -12.12
C LYS A 88 1.99 21.18 -11.65
N THR A 89 1.30 20.26 -10.98
CA THR A 89 -0.09 20.38 -10.56
C THR A 89 -0.22 20.24 -9.05
N SER A 90 -1.42 20.46 -8.50
CA SER A 90 -1.68 20.20 -7.08
C SER A 90 -1.53 18.72 -6.77
N ARG A 91 -0.63 18.38 -5.83
CA ARG A 91 -0.40 17.01 -5.36
C ARG A 91 -1.62 16.46 -4.64
N MET A 92 -2.28 17.31 -3.86
CA MET A 92 -3.51 16.92 -3.16
C MET A 92 -4.64 16.61 -4.14
N MET A 93 -4.79 17.39 -5.21
CA MET A 93 -5.79 17.14 -6.26
C MET A 93 -5.53 15.79 -6.95
N ILE A 94 -4.25 15.44 -7.21
CA ILE A 94 -3.90 14.14 -7.80
C ILE A 94 -4.23 13.01 -6.82
N ILE A 95 -3.89 13.14 -5.53
CA ILE A 95 -4.22 12.13 -4.51
C ILE A 95 -5.73 11.92 -4.43
N VAL A 96 -6.53 12.99 -4.40
CA VAL A 96 -7.98 12.92 -4.34
C VAL A 96 -8.57 12.26 -5.59
N ALA A 97 -8.15 12.70 -6.78
CA ALA A 97 -8.60 12.12 -8.04
C ALA A 97 -8.22 10.64 -8.16
N SER A 98 -7.01 10.29 -7.75
CA SER A 98 -6.52 8.93 -7.69
C SER A 98 -7.35 8.07 -6.76
N LEU A 99 -7.56 8.52 -5.52
CA LEU A 99 -8.40 7.81 -4.52
C LEU A 99 -9.83 7.63 -5.04
N THR A 100 -10.43 8.66 -5.62
CA THR A 100 -11.76 8.57 -6.21
C THR A 100 -11.80 7.54 -7.33
N MET A 101 -10.83 7.59 -8.23
CA MET A 101 -10.78 6.69 -9.39
C MET A 101 -10.64 5.23 -8.96
N TRP A 102 -9.64 4.88 -8.15
CA TRP A 102 -9.47 3.47 -7.77
C TRP A 102 -10.62 2.97 -6.89
N SER A 103 -11.11 3.79 -5.95
CA SER A 103 -12.24 3.39 -5.10
C SER A 103 -13.51 3.13 -5.90
N LEU A 104 -13.79 3.98 -6.91
CA LEU A 104 -14.91 3.74 -7.83
C LEU A 104 -14.72 2.45 -8.62
N MET A 105 -13.52 2.21 -9.16
CA MET A 105 -13.23 0.99 -9.90
C MET A 105 -13.28 -0.26 -9.01
N THR A 106 -12.90 -0.14 -7.73
CA THR A 106 -13.06 -1.21 -6.74
C THR A 106 -14.54 -1.53 -6.51
N VAL A 107 -15.40 -0.53 -6.34
CA VAL A 107 -16.86 -0.75 -6.29
C VAL A 107 -17.34 -1.47 -7.55
N LEU A 108 -16.89 -1.04 -8.74
CA LEU A 108 -17.28 -1.64 -10.01
C LEU A 108 -16.77 -3.08 -10.18
N CYS A 109 -15.66 -3.47 -9.54
CA CYS A 109 -15.25 -4.88 -9.48
C CYS A 109 -16.34 -5.77 -8.87
N GLY A 110 -17.12 -5.28 -7.90
CA GLY A 110 -18.27 -6.00 -7.33
C GLY A 110 -19.40 -6.26 -8.34
N PHE A 111 -19.45 -5.50 -9.43
CA PHE A 111 -20.43 -5.68 -10.51
C PHE A 111 -19.86 -6.38 -11.74
N ALA A 112 -18.62 -6.88 -11.69
CA ALA A 112 -18.04 -7.59 -12.81
C ALA A 112 -18.79 -8.90 -13.09
N VAL A 113 -19.06 -9.15 -14.37
CA VAL A 113 -19.82 -10.32 -14.85
C VAL A 113 -18.99 -11.25 -15.74
N SER A 114 -17.74 -10.89 -16.01
CA SER A 114 -16.83 -11.66 -16.86
C SER A 114 -15.37 -11.34 -16.56
N PHE A 115 -14.45 -12.18 -17.05
CA PHE A 115 -13.02 -11.90 -17.04
C PHE A 115 -12.69 -10.51 -17.62
N ALA A 116 -13.27 -10.16 -18.76
CA ALA A 116 -12.96 -8.91 -19.45
C ALA A 116 -13.37 -7.67 -18.63
N THR A 117 -14.56 -7.71 -18.01
CA THR A 117 -15.03 -6.60 -17.16
C THR A 117 -14.19 -6.49 -15.88
N MET A 118 -13.89 -7.61 -15.22
CA MET A 118 -13.02 -7.63 -14.05
C MET A 118 -11.62 -7.12 -14.42
N PHE A 119 -11.07 -7.55 -15.55
CA PHE A 119 -9.76 -7.12 -16.03
C PHE A 119 -9.72 -5.59 -16.27
N ALA A 120 -10.73 -5.05 -16.94
CA ALA A 120 -10.81 -3.61 -17.20
C ALA A 120 -10.86 -2.80 -15.89
N PHE A 121 -11.68 -3.22 -14.92
CA PHE A 121 -11.78 -2.53 -13.64
C PHE A 121 -10.49 -2.64 -12.84
N ARG A 122 -9.86 -3.82 -12.75
CA ARG A 122 -8.56 -4.01 -12.07
C ARG A 122 -7.42 -3.22 -12.71
N LEU A 123 -7.43 -3.09 -14.02
CA LEU A 123 -6.49 -2.25 -14.76
C LEU A 123 -6.64 -0.78 -14.33
N LEU A 124 -7.88 -0.28 -14.29
CA LEU A 124 -8.18 1.10 -13.91
C LEU A 124 -7.94 1.36 -12.41
N VAL A 125 -8.10 0.37 -11.52
CA VAL A 125 -7.62 0.44 -10.13
C VAL A 125 -6.11 0.70 -10.13
N GLY A 126 -5.32 -0.07 -10.88
CA GLY A 126 -3.86 0.13 -10.97
C GLY A 126 -3.46 1.51 -11.49
N VAL A 127 -4.18 2.04 -12.48
CA VAL A 127 -4.00 3.42 -12.99
C VAL A 127 -4.26 4.46 -11.88
N GLY A 128 -5.37 4.31 -11.16
CA GLY A 128 -5.71 5.20 -10.04
C GLY A 128 -4.66 5.17 -8.94
N GLU A 129 -4.27 3.99 -8.50
CA GLU A 129 -3.30 3.82 -7.41
C GLU A 129 -1.89 4.36 -7.73
N ALA A 130 -1.49 4.35 -9.01
CA ALA A 130 -0.20 4.87 -9.45
C ALA A 130 0.01 6.36 -9.10
N GLY A 131 -1.07 7.12 -8.95
CA GLY A 131 -1.04 8.54 -8.61
C GLY A 131 -0.96 8.86 -7.12
N CYS A 132 -0.88 7.87 -6.22
CA CYS A 132 -0.96 8.12 -4.78
C CYS A 132 0.41 8.37 -4.13
N THR A 133 1.30 7.40 -4.19
CA THR A 133 2.53 7.38 -3.36
C THR A 133 3.51 8.52 -3.66
N PRO A 134 3.87 8.83 -4.93
CA PRO A 134 4.84 9.89 -5.20
C PRO A 134 4.36 11.28 -4.72
N PRO A 135 3.11 11.72 -5.01
CA PRO A 135 2.60 12.98 -4.47
C PRO A 135 2.52 12.99 -2.94
N ALA A 136 2.10 11.88 -2.32
CA ALA A 136 1.98 11.79 -0.86
C ALA A 136 3.34 11.97 -0.16
N GLN A 137 4.41 11.34 -0.65
CA GLN A 137 5.76 11.51 -0.12
C GLN A 137 6.24 12.97 -0.26
N SER A 138 5.95 13.61 -1.40
CA SER A 138 6.28 15.01 -1.62
C SER A 138 5.51 15.94 -0.67
N VAL A 139 4.22 15.67 -0.43
CA VAL A 139 3.39 16.43 0.54
C VAL A 139 3.95 16.25 1.96
N ILE A 140 4.29 15.03 2.37
CA ILE A 140 4.91 14.75 3.68
C ILE A 140 6.22 15.54 3.84
N ALA A 141 7.07 15.58 2.80
CA ALA A 141 8.33 16.30 2.84
C ALA A 141 8.13 17.80 3.11
N ASP A 142 7.07 18.41 2.56
CA ASP A 142 6.77 19.82 2.74
C ASP A 142 6.00 20.16 4.03
N TYR A 143 5.30 19.18 4.60
CA TYR A 143 4.63 19.36 5.89
C TYR A 143 5.57 19.23 7.08
N PHE A 144 6.58 18.36 6.98
CA PHE A 144 7.44 18.00 8.09
C PHE A 144 8.87 18.52 7.92
N LYS A 145 9.43 19.09 9.00
CA LYS A 145 10.82 19.54 9.01
C LYS A 145 11.80 18.38 8.75
N PRO A 146 12.99 18.64 8.20
CA PRO A 146 13.96 17.59 7.82
C PRO A 146 14.19 16.52 8.88
N GLY A 147 14.37 16.91 10.15
CA GLY A 147 14.60 15.97 11.26
C GLY A 147 13.43 15.08 11.65
N SER A 148 12.22 15.28 11.07
CA SER A 148 11.01 14.47 11.34
C SER A 148 10.39 13.84 10.07
N ARG A 149 10.96 14.11 8.89
CA ARG A 149 10.49 13.55 7.61
C ARG A 149 10.55 12.02 7.59
N ALA A 150 11.65 11.44 8.08
CA ALA A 150 11.81 9.98 8.13
C ALA A 150 10.75 9.31 9.00
N THR A 151 10.48 9.86 10.19
CA THR A 151 9.41 9.37 11.07
C THR A 151 8.03 9.48 10.42
N ALA A 152 7.72 10.61 9.77
CA ALA A 152 6.45 10.80 9.08
C ALA A 152 6.29 9.81 7.91
N ALA A 153 7.34 9.60 7.11
CA ALA A 153 7.34 8.62 6.03
C ALA A 153 7.17 7.18 6.55
N SER A 154 7.78 6.85 7.69
CA SER A 154 7.61 5.54 8.33
C SER A 154 6.17 5.32 8.82
N ILE A 155 5.55 6.35 9.42
CA ILE A 155 4.13 6.28 9.81
C ILE A 155 3.25 6.06 8.58
N TYR A 156 3.48 6.80 7.48
CA TYR A 156 2.77 6.59 6.23
C TYR A 156 2.94 5.15 5.71
N ALA A 157 4.15 4.60 5.77
CA ALA A 157 4.46 3.24 5.31
C ALA A 157 3.73 2.13 6.11
N LEU A 158 3.26 2.41 7.34
CA LEU A 158 2.40 1.48 8.08
C LEU A 158 1.09 1.17 7.34
N GLY A 159 0.69 1.99 6.37
CA GLY A 159 -0.46 1.71 5.51
C GLY A 159 -0.37 0.37 4.78
N VAL A 160 0.83 -0.10 4.45
CA VAL A 160 1.06 -1.40 3.78
C VAL A 160 0.55 -2.57 4.63
N PRO A 161 1.15 -2.85 5.81
CA PRO A 161 0.72 -3.98 6.63
C PRO A 161 -0.68 -3.79 7.24
N LEU A 162 -1.04 -2.55 7.62
CA LEU A 162 -2.38 -2.28 8.15
C LEU A 162 -3.47 -2.48 7.09
N GLY A 163 -3.22 -2.10 5.84
CA GLY A 163 -4.14 -2.34 4.73
C GLY A 163 -4.36 -3.84 4.49
N GLY A 164 -3.27 -4.63 4.44
CA GLY A 164 -3.37 -6.09 4.31
C GLY A 164 -4.13 -6.74 5.48
N MET A 165 -3.87 -6.29 6.71
CA MET A 165 -4.60 -6.75 7.89
C MET A 165 -6.10 -6.42 7.81
N CYS A 166 -6.44 -5.18 7.50
CA CYS A 166 -7.84 -4.75 7.38
C CYS A 166 -8.56 -5.49 6.24
N ALA A 167 -7.89 -5.74 5.13
CA ALA A 167 -8.47 -6.51 4.02
C ALA A 167 -8.90 -7.91 4.48
N GLY A 168 -8.04 -8.63 5.19
CA GLY A 168 -8.39 -9.96 5.68
C GLY A 168 -9.46 -9.95 6.76
N LEU A 169 -9.44 -8.95 7.66
CA LEU A 169 -10.48 -8.79 8.68
C LEU A 169 -11.85 -8.46 8.09
N ALA A 170 -11.90 -7.84 6.91
CA ALA A 170 -13.16 -7.44 6.26
C ALA A 170 -13.63 -8.46 5.21
N ALA A 171 -12.76 -8.87 4.29
CA ALA A 171 -13.15 -9.61 3.10
C ALA A 171 -13.75 -10.99 3.40
N GLY A 172 -13.12 -11.75 4.29
CA GLY A 172 -13.60 -13.08 4.67
C GLY A 172 -14.97 -13.04 5.34
N PRO A 173 -15.11 -12.31 6.46
CA PRO A 173 -16.39 -12.20 7.16
C PRO A 173 -17.51 -11.61 6.29
N ILE A 174 -17.22 -10.60 5.46
CA ILE A 174 -18.24 -10.05 4.55
C ILE A 174 -18.68 -11.12 3.56
N ASN A 175 -17.72 -11.84 2.95
CA ASN A 175 -18.08 -12.89 1.98
C ASN A 175 -18.92 -14.02 2.59
N ASP A 176 -18.59 -14.47 3.81
CA ASP A 176 -19.19 -15.65 4.40
C ASP A 176 -20.51 -15.35 5.14
N TYR A 177 -20.67 -14.15 5.70
CA TYR A 177 -21.78 -13.82 6.61
C TYR A 177 -22.69 -12.71 6.12
N VAL A 178 -22.26 -11.88 5.16
CA VAL A 178 -23.09 -10.78 4.67
C VAL A 178 -23.77 -11.22 3.38
N THR A 179 -25.10 -11.38 3.45
CA THR A 179 -25.93 -11.68 2.28
C THR A 179 -26.51 -10.39 1.68
N GLY A 180 -26.83 -10.44 0.38
CA GLY A 180 -27.49 -9.30 -0.27
C GLY A 180 -28.86 -8.97 0.36
N GLU A 181 -29.58 -9.96 0.92
CA GLU A 181 -30.81 -9.74 1.67
C GLU A 181 -30.56 -8.90 2.93
N ASN A 182 -29.47 -9.18 3.67
CA ASN A 182 -29.10 -8.41 4.85
C ASN A 182 -28.76 -6.95 4.48
N VAL A 183 -28.05 -6.74 3.37
CA VAL A 183 -27.74 -5.39 2.87
C VAL A 183 -29.00 -4.65 2.46
N HIS A 184 -29.91 -5.30 1.73
CA HIS A 184 -31.18 -4.72 1.33
C HIS A 184 -32.01 -4.30 2.56
N ALA A 185 -32.19 -5.20 3.53
CA ALA A 185 -32.93 -4.92 4.77
C ALA A 185 -32.29 -3.79 5.60
N LEU A 186 -30.94 -3.70 5.63
CA LEU A 186 -30.22 -2.64 6.31
C LEU A 186 -30.48 -1.26 5.66
N LEU A 187 -30.45 -1.20 4.31
CA LEU A 187 -30.71 0.03 3.56
C LEU A 187 -32.17 0.49 3.75
N GLU A 188 -33.13 -0.42 3.72
CA GLU A 188 -34.53 -0.12 4.03
C GLU A 188 -34.69 0.41 5.47
N GLY A 189 -34.01 -0.24 6.45
CA GLY A 189 -34.04 0.16 7.85
C GLY A 189 -33.47 1.57 8.11
N TRP A 190 -32.52 2.01 7.26
CA TRP A 190 -31.97 3.38 7.30
C TRP A 190 -32.81 4.39 6.51
N GLY A 191 -33.90 3.97 5.86
CA GLY A 191 -34.74 4.81 5.02
C GLY A 191 -34.17 5.09 3.63
N TRP A 192 -33.13 4.35 3.22
CA TRP A 192 -32.50 4.48 1.90
C TRP A 192 -33.14 3.53 0.89
N THR A 193 -34.47 3.50 0.85
CA THR A 193 -35.28 2.60 -0.01
C THR A 193 -34.91 2.74 -1.48
N TRP A 194 -34.69 3.98 -1.95
CA TRP A 194 -34.30 4.22 -3.33
C TRP A 194 -32.95 3.55 -3.72
N VAL A 195 -31.99 3.43 -2.78
CA VAL A 195 -30.73 2.71 -3.00
C VAL A 195 -30.98 1.19 -2.94
N ALA A 196 -31.84 0.76 -2.01
CA ALA A 196 -32.22 -0.65 -1.88
C ALA A 196 -32.87 -1.18 -3.17
N ASP A 197 -33.71 -0.35 -3.81
CA ASP A 197 -34.43 -0.72 -5.02
C ASP A 197 -33.63 -0.53 -6.32
N MET A 198 -32.55 0.30 -6.29
CA MET A 198 -31.73 0.57 -7.47
C MET A 198 -30.91 -0.64 -7.91
N ILE A 199 -30.50 -1.48 -6.97
CA ILE A 199 -29.60 -2.63 -7.20
C ILE A 199 -30.30 -3.89 -6.69
N ASP A 200 -30.27 -4.95 -7.47
CA ASP A 200 -30.72 -6.26 -7.02
C ASP A 200 -29.71 -6.88 -6.04
N TRP A 201 -29.69 -6.34 -4.82
CA TRP A 201 -28.78 -6.79 -3.76
C TRP A 201 -28.93 -8.27 -3.46
N LYS A 202 -30.15 -8.82 -3.58
CA LYS A 202 -30.46 -10.21 -3.22
C LYS A 202 -29.74 -11.21 -4.11
N SER A 203 -29.42 -10.82 -5.34
CA SER A 203 -28.66 -11.65 -6.28
C SER A 203 -27.14 -11.53 -6.09
N LEU A 204 -26.64 -10.59 -5.26
CA LEU A 204 -25.22 -10.37 -5.10
C LEU A 204 -24.59 -11.37 -4.15
N GLU A 205 -23.56 -12.04 -4.63
CA GLU A 205 -22.68 -12.92 -3.85
C GLU A 205 -21.81 -12.11 -2.87
N GLY A 206 -21.38 -12.72 -1.77
CA GLY A 206 -20.63 -12.06 -0.70
C GLY A 206 -19.35 -11.37 -1.16
N TRP A 207 -18.61 -11.94 -2.13
CA TRP A 207 -17.40 -11.31 -2.67
C TRP A 207 -17.70 -9.97 -3.38
N ARG A 208 -18.87 -9.86 -4.04
CA ARG A 208 -19.31 -8.64 -4.68
C ARG A 208 -19.60 -7.54 -3.66
N ILE A 209 -20.29 -7.92 -2.59
CA ILE A 209 -20.58 -7.03 -1.45
C ILE A 209 -19.28 -6.58 -0.79
N ALA A 210 -18.28 -7.46 -0.65
CA ALA A 210 -16.98 -7.12 -0.08
C ALA A 210 -16.26 -6.03 -0.88
N PHE A 211 -16.25 -6.10 -2.22
CA PHE A 211 -15.69 -5.03 -3.06
C PHE A 211 -16.43 -3.70 -2.91
N ILE A 212 -17.76 -3.74 -2.88
CA ILE A 212 -18.59 -2.55 -2.69
C ILE A 212 -18.32 -1.93 -1.31
N ALA A 213 -18.32 -2.76 -0.26
CA ALA A 213 -18.11 -2.32 1.13
C ALA A 213 -16.72 -1.69 1.36
N VAL A 214 -15.71 -2.16 0.63
CA VAL A 214 -14.34 -1.62 0.74
C VAL A 214 -14.15 -0.37 -0.12
N GLY A 215 -14.73 -0.33 -1.31
CA GLY A 215 -14.55 0.80 -2.22
C GLY A 215 -15.34 2.05 -1.81
N LEU A 216 -16.58 1.89 -1.31
CA LEU A 216 -17.44 3.03 -0.94
C LEU A 216 -16.82 3.98 0.11
N PRO A 217 -16.23 3.50 1.23
CA PRO A 217 -15.60 4.39 2.20
C PRO A 217 -14.47 5.23 1.61
N GLY A 218 -13.74 4.70 0.62
CA GLY A 218 -12.70 5.43 -0.08
C GLY A 218 -13.22 6.65 -0.83
N LEU A 219 -14.41 6.56 -1.47
CA LEU A 219 -15.05 7.69 -2.14
C LEU A 219 -15.45 8.78 -1.15
N VAL A 220 -16.03 8.41 -0.01
CA VAL A 220 -16.37 9.35 1.07
C VAL A 220 -15.11 10.02 1.61
N PHE A 221 -14.04 9.23 1.81
CA PHE A 221 -12.79 9.76 2.32
C PHE A 221 -12.08 10.68 1.33
N ALA A 222 -12.19 10.42 0.02
CA ALA A 222 -11.68 11.31 -1.03
C ALA A 222 -12.35 12.69 -0.94
N LEU A 223 -13.66 12.74 -0.72
CA LEU A 223 -14.38 13.98 -0.51
C LEU A 223 -13.90 14.71 0.75
N ILE A 224 -13.75 13.99 1.87
CA ILE A 224 -13.28 14.58 3.14
C ILE A 224 -11.91 15.22 2.97
N ILE A 225 -10.92 14.48 2.43
CA ILE A 225 -9.56 15.05 2.27
C ILE A 225 -9.50 16.14 1.23
N GLY A 226 -10.30 16.07 0.17
CA GLY A 226 -10.40 17.10 -0.85
C GLY A 226 -10.89 18.44 -0.29
N LEU A 227 -11.78 18.42 0.70
CA LEU A 227 -12.33 19.61 1.36
C LEU A 227 -11.47 20.12 2.52
N THR A 228 -10.72 19.23 3.21
CA THR A 228 -10.10 19.58 4.50
C THR A 228 -8.57 19.68 4.44
N VAL A 229 -7.89 18.93 3.53
CA VAL A 229 -6.43 18.93 3.44
C VAL A 229 -5.97 19.98 2.42
N LYS A 230 -5.17 20.93 2.88
CA LYS A 230 -4.63 22.00 2.03
C LYS A 230 -3.26 21.62 1.46
N GLU A 231 -3.03 22.00 0.21
CA GLU A 231 -1.74 21.86 -0.46
C GLU A 231 -0.66 22.69 0.25
N PRO A 232 0.46 22.11 0.67
CA PRO A 232 1.58 22.86 1.22
C PRO A 232 2.35 23.54 0.07
N PRO A 233 2.93 24.75 0.29
CA PRO A 233 3.85 25.33 -0.68
C PRO A 233 5.05 24.40 -0.91
N ARG A 234 5.48 24.28 -2.16
CA ARG A 234 6.62 23.40 -2.51
C ARG A 234 7.91 23.92 -1.93
N GLY A 235 8.71 23.01 -1.35
CA GLY A 235 9.97 23.33 -0.71
C GLY A 235 9.80 24.20 0.53
N TYR A 236 8.62 24.19 1.16
CA TYR A 236 8.33 25.01 2.33
C TYR A 236 9.28 24.73 3.50
N THR A 237 9.66 23.49 3.66
CA THR A 237 10.56 23.01 4.73
C THR A 237 11.98 22.75 4.25
N ASP A 238 12.33 23.19 3.04
CA ASP A 238 13.72 23.07 2.54
C ASP A 238 14.65 24.12 3.17
N PRO A 239 15.95 23.83 3.32
CA PRO A 239 16.93 24.78 3.84
C PRO A 239 16.88 26.11 3.07
N PRO A 240 17.10 27.26 3.74
CA PRO A 240 17.03 28.57 3.11
C PRO A 240 17.88 28.72 1.84
N ASN A 241 19.03 28.04 1.81
CA ASN A 241 20.01 28.10 0.72
C ASN A 241 20.00 26.83 -0.16
N ALA A 242 18.95 26.00 -0.09
CA ALA A 242 18.86 24.84 -0.95
C ALA A 242 18.79 25.28 -2.42
N ALA A 243 19.80 24.90 -3.20
CA ALA A 243 19.74 25.05 -4.65
C ALA A 243 18.50 24.32 -5.15
N LYS A 244 17.68 24.99 -5.98
CA LYS A 244 16.58 24.29 -6.64
C LYS A 244 17.19 23.17 -7.47
N PRO A 245 16.81 21.90 -7.23
CA PRO A 245 17.36 20.81 -8.00
C PRO A 245 17.14 21.05 -9.49
N GLU A 246 18.21 21.03 -10.26
CA GLU A 246 18.09 21.06 -11.73
C GLU A 246 17.21 19.90 -12.15
N ARG A 247 16.24 20.19 -13.03
CA ARG A 247 15.33 19.16 -13.53
C ARG A 247 16.08 18.26 -14.50
N GLU A 248 16.69 17.20 -13.95
CA GLU A 248 17.31 16.17 -14.78
C GLU A 248 16.24 15.44 -15.63
N SER A 249 16.57 15.11 -16.87
CA SER A 249 15.70 14.24 -17.66
C SER A 249 15.65 12.85 -17.02
N PHE A 250 14.52 12.14 -17.19
CA PHE A 250 14.38 10.78 -16.63
C PHE A 250 15.50 9.84 -17.11
N GLY A 251 15.88 9.94 -18.39
CA GLY A 251 16.98 9.14 -18.93
C GLY A 251 18.33 9.47 -18.31
N ALA A 252 18.61 10.75 -18.01
CA ALA A 252 19.83 11.16 -17.34
C ALA A 252 19.88 10.66 -15.89
N ALA A 253 18.77 10.80 -15.14
CA ALA A 253 18.66 10.29 -13.79
C ALA A 253 18.81 8.75 -13.75
N LEU A 254 18.13 8.03 -14.63
CA LEU A 254 18.25 6.57 -14.75
C LEU A 254 19.68 6.14 -15.08
N LYS A 255 20.33 6.82 -16.03
CA LYS A 255 21.74 6.57 -16.39
C LYS A 255 22.69 6.84 -15.24
N LYS A 256 22.44 7.86 -14.42
CA LYS A 256 23.24 8.19 -13.25
C LYS A 256 23.08 7.12 -12.14
N LEU A 257 21.84 6.69 -11.88
CA LEU A 257 21.53 5.68 -10.88
C LEU A 257 22.00 4.29 -11.29
N SER A 258 21.87 3.91 -12.57
CA SER A 258 22.33 2.61 -13.07
C SER A 258 23.85 2.43 -13.01
N LYS A 259 24.62 3.52 -12.92
CA LYS A 259 26.07 3.49 -12.72
C LYS A 259 26.48 3.29 -11.25
N LYS A 260 25.52 3.35 -10.30
CA LYS A 260 25.79 3.13 -8.87
C LYS A 260 25.49 1.66 -8.52
N PRO A 261 26.49 0.78 -8.35
CA PRO A 261 26.27 -0.67 -8.13
C PRO A 261 25.38 -0.94 -6.90
N THR A 262 25.61 -0.20 -5.80
CA THR A 262 24.79 -0.33 -4.59
C THR A 262 23.31 -0.11 -4.88
N TYR A 263 22.96 0.92 -5.64
CA TYR A 263 21.57 1.20 -6.01
C TYR A 263 20.98 0.06 -6.83
N VAL A 264 21.69 -0.43 -7.84
CA VAL A 264 21.24 -1.53 -8.70
C VAL A 264 21.01 -2.80 -7.90
N HIS A 265 21.91 -3.18 -6.99
CA HIS A 265 21.74 -4.37 -6.16
C HIS A 265 20.55 -4.23 -5.18
N VAL A 266 20.36 -3.07 -4.57
CA VAL A 266 19.22 -2.81 -3.67
C VAL A 266 17.90 -2.89 -4.42
N VAL A 267 17.80 -2.26 -5.60
CA VAL A 267 16.58 -2.29 -6.43
C VAL A 267 16.27 -3.71 -6.89
N PHE A 268 17.27 -4.45 -7.38
CA PHE A 268 17.09 -5.82 -7.84
C PHE A 268 16.70 -6.76 -6.69
N GLY A 269 17.37 -6.65 -5.54
CA GLY A 269 17.02 -7.41 -4.34
C GLY A 269 15.61 -7.12 -3.85
N ALA A 270 15.21 -5.84 -3.81
CA ALA A 270 13.85 -5.45 -3.44
C ALA A 270 12.79 -5.94 -4.46
N ALA A 271 13.13 -5.95 -5.74
CA ALA A 271 12.24 -6.48 -6.78
C ALA A 271 12.00 -7.98 -6.61
N LEU A 272 13.05 -8.77 -6.34
CA LEU A 272 12.92 -10.21 -6.07
C LEU A 272 12.14 -10.48 -4.78
N ALA A 273 12.41 -9.73 -3.72
CA ALA A 273 11.67 -9.85 -2.46
C ALA A 273 10.17 -9.52 -2.66
N SER A 274 9.87 -8.43 -3.37
CA SER A 274 8.50 -8.06 -3.70
C SER A 274 7.81 -9.10 -4.57
N PHE A 275 8.51 -9.66 -5.57
CA PHE A 275 7.97 -10.71 -6.42
C PHE A 275 7.54 -11.94 -5.61
N ALA A 276 8.39 -12.40 -4.70
CA ALA A 276 8.06 -13.51 -3.79
C ALA A 276 6.89 -13.14 -2.86
N GLY A 277 6.94 -11.95 -2.25
CA GLY A 277 5.90 -11.48 -1.33
C GLY A 277 4.52 -11.35 -1.99
N TYR A 278 4.44 -10.82 -3.20
CA TYR A 278 3.17 -10.73 -3.94
C TYR A 278 2.65 -12.10 -4.36
N GLY A 279 3.53 -13.02 -4.77
CA GLY A 279 3.15 -14.40 -5.07
C GLY A 279 2.56 -15.12 -3.86
N ILE A 280 3.22 -15.02 -2.70
CA ILE A 280 2.73 -15.57 -1.43
C ILE A 280 1.37 -14.94 -1.08
N ALA A 281 1.25 -13.61 -1.12
CA ALA A 281 0.01 -12.91 -0.79
C ALA A 281 -1.16 -13.29 -1.72
N ALA A 282 -0.89 -13.49 -3.02
CA ALA A 282 -1.93 -13.81 -3.99
C ALA A 282 -2.55 -15.19 -3.80
N PHE A 283 -1.76 -16.18 -3.36
CA PHE A 283 -2.20 -17.58 -3.31
C PHE A 283 -2.31 -18.18 -1.91
N SER A 284 -1.89 -17.47 -0.84
CA SER A 284 -1.97 -18.00 0.53
C SER A 284 -3.37 -18.36 0.97
N THR A 285 -4.35 -17.52 0.65
CA THR A 285 -5.76 -17.76 1.01
C THR A 285 -6.30 -18.98 0.26
N SER A 286 -6.07 -19.07 -1.06
CA SER A 286 -6.48 -20.21 -1.88
C SER A 286 -5.83 -21.53 -1.41
N PHE A 287 -4.56 -21.47 -1.00
CA PHE A 287 -3.87 -22.62 -0.40
C PHE A 287 -4.59 -23.09 0.87
N LEU A 288 -4.95 -22.19 1.77
CA LEU A 288 -5.64 -22.52 3.01
C LEU A 288 -7.02 -23.13 2.78
N LEU A 289 -7.77 -22.58 1.82
CA LEU A 289 -9.09 -23.09 1.43
C LEU A 289 -9.00 -24.50 0.82
N ARG A 290 -8.07 -24.70 -0.13
CA ARG A 290 -8.00 -25.93 -0.94
C ARG A 290 -7.27 -27.07 -0.24
N THR A 291 -6.28 -26.77 0.61
CA THR A 291 -5.44 -27.79 1.26
C THR A 291 -5.90 -28.11 2.67
N HIS A 292 -6.38 -27.12 3.40
CA HIS A 292 -6.79 -27.27 4.80
C HIS A 292 -8.32 -27.16 5.00
N GLU A 293 -9.09 -27.02 3.91
CA GLU A 293 -10.56 -26.98 3.90
C GLU A 293 -11.15 -25.94 4.87
N LEU A 294 -10.42 -24.81 5.07
CA LEU A 294 -10.87 -23.73 5.93
C LEU A 294 -11.98 -22.92 5.26
N THR A 295 -12.82 -22.28 6.07
CA THR A 295 -13.72 -21.23 5.56
C THR A 295 -12.92 -20.02 5.09
N LEU A 296 -13.50 -19.19 4.22
CA LEU A 296 -12.81 -17.99 3.75
C LEU A 296 -12.48 -17.05 4.91
N THR A 297 -13.39 -16.90 5.88
CA THR A 297 -13.16 -16.11 7.09
C THR A 297 -11.93 -16.60 7.87
N GLN A 298 -11.80 -17.91 8.10
CA GLN A 298 -10.66 -18.47 8.80
C GLN A 298 -9.35 -18.23 8.03
N ALA A 299 -9.35 -18.49 6.73
CA ALA A 299 -8.19 -18.25 5.87
C ALA A 299 -7.79 -16.75 5.83
N ALA A 300 -8.76 -15.86 5.74
CA ALA A 300 -8.55 -14.41 5.74
C ALA A 300 -8.03 -13.88 7.09
N LEU A 301 -8.48 -14.43 8.20
CA LEU A 301 -7.95 -14.11 9.53
C LEU A 301 -6.50 -14.56 9.68
N ILE A 302 -6.15 -15.75 9.19
CA ILE A 302 -4.76 -16.23 9.14
C ILE A 302 -3.92 -15.31 8.26
N PHE A 303 -4.41 -14.92 7.09
CA PHE A 303 -3.75 -13.96 6.23
C PHE A 303 -3.46 -12.63 6.95
N SER A 304 -4.45 -12.09 7.67
CA SER A 304 -4.31 -10.87 8.47
C SER A 304 -3.23 -10.98 9.55
N LEU A 305 -3.20 -12.11 10.25
CA LEU A 305 -2.22 -12.37 11.29
C LEU A 305 -0.81 -12.54 10.72
N VAL A 306 -0.67 -13.38 9.69
CA VAL A 306 0.64 -13.75 9.12
C VAL A 306 1.19 -12.62 8.24
N LEU A 307 0.45 -12.21 7.21
CA LEU A 307 0.92 -11.23 6.23
C LEU A 307 0.62 -9.78 6.61
N GLY A 308 -0.28 -9.54 7.55
CA GLY A 308 -0.54 -8.21 8.10
C GLY A 308 0.30 -7.93 9.33
N LEU A 309 -0.07 -8.53 10.47
CA LEU A 309 0.54 -8.22 11.77
C LEU A 309 2.02 -8.62 11.83
N MET A 310 2.39 -9.85 11.42
CA MET A 310 3.78 -10.31 11.52
C MET A 310 4.68 -9.54 10.55
N ALA A 311 4.21 -9.21 9.36
CA ALA A 311 4.93 -8.34 8.44
C ALA A 311 5.17 -6.94 9.04
N ALA A 312 4.15 -6.34 9.70
CA ALA A 312 4.29 -5.06 10.36
C ALA A 312 5.36 -5.10 11.47
N ILE A 313 5.35 -6.15 12.29
CA ILE A 313 6.38 -6.38 13.31
C ILE A 313 7.76 -6.52 12.64
N GLY A 314 7.87 -7.25 11.54
CA GLY A 314 9.09 -7.42 10.78
C GLY A 314 9.66 -6.11 10.26
N VAL A 315 8.83 -5.27 9.65
CA VAL A 315 9.22 -3.93 9.17
C VAL A 315 9.72 -3.07 10.32
N PHE A 316 8.98 -3.03 11.43
CA PHE A 316 9.36 -2.25 12.60
C PHE A 316 10.69 -2.71 13.21
N LEU A 317 10.83 -4.02 13.45
CA LEU A 317 12.05 -4.61 14.01
C LEU A 317 13.26 -4.39 13.08
N SER A 318 13.06 -4.50 11.76
CA SER A 318 14.15 -4.29 10.79
C SER A 318 14.68 -2.87 10.84
N GLY A 319 13.82 -1.87 10.88
CA GLY A 319 14.21 -0.47 11.01
C GLY A 319 14.94 -0.20 12.34
N PHE A 320 14.35 -0.65 13.45
CA PHE A 320 14.91 -0.47 14.77
C PHE A 320 16.30 -1.14 14.94
N LEU A 321 16.44 -2.37 14.45
CA LEU A 321 17.71 -3.08 14.49
C LEU A 321 18.74 -2.47 13.53
N ALA A 322 18.30 -2.05 12.35
CA ALA A 322 19.16 -1.37 11.38
C ALA A 322 19.79 -0.11 11.96
N ASP A 323 19.00 0.76 12.60
CA ASP A 323 19.49 1.99 13.23
C ASP A 323 20.52 1.74 14.35
N ARG A 324 20.32 0.67 15.13
CA ARG A 324 21.24 0.31 16.21
C ARG A 324 22.51 -0.38 15.70
N LEU A 325 22.36 -1.35 14.82
CA LEU A 325 23.48 -2.14 14.32
C LEU A 325 24.35 -1.35 13.36
N ALA A 326 23.78 -0.48 12.52
CA ALA A 326 24.52 0.32 11.56
C ALA A 326 25.50 1.30 12.25
N LYS A 327 25.23 1.76 13.47
CA LYS A 327 26.16 2.59 14.26
C LYS A 327 27.45 1.86 14.60
N ARG A 328 27.40 0.55 14.81
CA ARG A 328 28.55 -0.28 15.17
C ARG A 328 29.11 -1.05 13.97
N TYR A 329 28.22 -1.48 13.08
CA TYR A 329 28.50 -2.29 11.90
C TYR A 329 27.79 -1.71 10.69
N PRO A 330 28.41 -0.79 9.92
CA PRO A 330 27.78 -0.17 8.74
C PRO A 330 27.27 -1.18 7.71
N THR A 331 27.92 -2.35 7.61
CA THR A 331 27.51 -3.45 6.72
C THR A 331 26.21 -4.13 7.15
N ALA A 332 25.68 -3.84 8.36
CA ALA A 332 24.42 -4.43 8.85
C ALA A 332 23.24 -4.12 7.92
N LEU A 333 23.24 -2.95 7.29
CA LEU A 333 22.22 -2.57 6.30
C LEU A 333 22.15 -3.53 5.08
N SER A 334 23.20 -4.30 4.82
CA SER A 334 23.26 -5.26 3.72
C SER A 334 23.02 -6.69 4.17
N TRP A 335 23.74 -7.15 5.23
CA TRP A 335 23.64 -8.55 5.63
C TRP A 335 22.35 -8.89 6.42
N MET A 336 21.75 -7.93 7.13
CA MET A 336 20.53 -8.16 7.89
C MET A 336 19.31 -8.50 6.99
N PRO A 337 19.06 -7.78 5.88
CA PRO A 337 18.07 -8.20 4.89
C PRO A 337 18.36 -9.58 4.30
N ALA A 338 19.65 -9.85 3.98
CA ALA A 338 20.04 -11.13 3.39
C ALA A 338 19.78 -12.31 4.34
N LEU A 339 20.10 -12.15 5.63
CA LEU A 339 19.80 -13.17 6.64
C LEU A 339 18.29 -13.33 6.84
N GLY A 340 17.53 -12.23 6.94
CA GLY A 340 16.08 -12.28 7.08
C GLY A 340 15.43 -13.04 5.92
N MET A 341 15.77 -12.68 4.70
CA MET A 341 15.28 -13.36 3.49
C MET A 341 15.74 -14.82 3.44
N GLY A 342 17.02 -15.10 3.70
CA GLY A 342 17.57 -16.46 3.68
C GLY A 342 16.89 -17.39 4.70
N LEU A 343 16.65 -16.92 5.92
CA LEU A 343 15.97 -17.68 6.96
C LEU A 343 14.47 -17.81 6.71
N SER A 344 13.84 -16.87 6.00
CA SER A 344 12.41 -16.98 5.68
C SER A 344 12.10 -18.16 4.75
N VAL A 345 13.01 -18.53 3.86
CA VAL A 345 12.80 -19.63 2.88
C VAL A 345 12.51 -20.98 3.55
N PRO A 346 13.40 -21.53 4.42
CA PRO A 346 13.11 -22.80 5.08
C PRO A 346 11.88 -22.71 5.99
N LEU A 347 11.58 -21.56 6.58
CA LEU A 347 10.40 -21.37 7.42
C LEU A 347 9.10 -21.39 6.59
N TYR A 348 9.07 -20.75 5.40
CA TYR A 348 7.96 -20.90 4.47
C TYR A 348 7.77 -22.36 4.04
N TRP A 349 8.86 -23.05 3.75
CA TRP A 349 8.81 -24.46 3.40
C TRP A 349 8.21 -25.31 4.51
N LEU A 350 8.70 -25.16 5.74
CA LEU A 350 8.16 -25.86 6.91
C LEU A 350 6.68 -25.53 7.13
N GLY A 351 6.29 -24.26 6.95
CA GLY A 351 4.92 -23.83 7.09
C GLY A 351 4.00 -24.47 6.05
N TYR A 352 4.29 -24.30 4.77
CA TYR A 352 3.41 -24.80 3.70
C TYR A 352 3.39 -26.31 3.54
N LEU A 353 4.41 -27.03 4.02
CA LEU A 353 4.41 -28.49 4.04
C LEU A 353 3.83 -29.10 5.34
N SER A 354 3.42 -28.26 6.29
CA SER A 354 2.85 -28.73 7.55
C SER A 354 1.50 -29.42 7.36
N PRO A 355 1.25 -30.56 8.01
CA PRO A 355 0.01 -31.32 7.82
C PRO A 355 -1.21 -30.71 8.51
N SER A 356 -1.02 -29.74 9.40
CA SER A 356 -2.12 -29.07 10.12
C SER A 356 -1.87 -27.58 10.29
N VAL A 357 -2.95 -26.82 10.40
CA VAL A 357 -2.92 -25.36 10.60
C VAL A 357 -2.14 -24.96 11.85
N ALA A 358 -2.28 -25.70 12.94
CA ALA A 358 -1.58 -25.42 14.20
C ALA A 358 -0.04 -25.51 14.06
N LEU A 359 0.45 -26.48 13.29
CA LEU A 359 1.89 -26.64 13.01
C LEU A 359 2.39 -25.68 11.94
N MET A 360 1.51 -25.26 11.03
CA MET A 360 1.81 -24.34 9.94
C MET A 360 2.02 -22.90 10.43
N LEU A 361 1.20 -22.42 11.37
CA LEU A 361 1.17 -21.02 11.78
C LEU A 361 2.51 -20.50 12.33
N PRO A 362 3.18 -21.13 13.31
CA PRO A 362 4.41 -20.58 13.88
C PRO A 362 5.52 -20.34 12.83
N PRO A 363 5.87 -21.31 11.95
CA PRO A 363 6.88 -21.06 10.94
C PRO A 363 6.46 -20.03 9.90
N LEU A 364 5.17 -19.96 9.49
CA LEU A 364 4.71 -18.92 8.57
C LEU A 364 4.77 -17.52 9.19
N MET A 365 4.42 -17.38 10.47
CA MET A 365 4.52 -16.11 11.20
C MET A 365 5.97 -15.63 11.27
N ALA A 366 6.90 -16.53 11.63
CA ALA A 366 8.33 -16.20 11.66
C ALA A 366 8.87 -15.91 10.25
N ALA A 367 8.46 -16.68 9.24
CA ALA A 367 8.83 -16.44 7.85
C ALA A 367 8.38 -15.07 7.34
N ALA A 368 7.12 -14.72 7.57
CA ALA A 368 6.57 -13.42 7.15
C ALA A 368 7.30 -12.25 7.85
N MET A 369 7.54 -12.36 9.16
CA MET A 369 8.28 -11.35 9.90
C MET A 369 9.69 -11.15 9.31
N LEU A 370 10.41 -12.22 9.06
CA LEU A 370 11.80 -12.18 8.53
C LEU A 370 11.84 -11.76 7.06
N HIS A 371 10.85 -12.14 6.26
CA HIS A 371 10.75 -11.72 4.86
C HIS A 371 10.73 -10.19 4.73
N TYR A 372 10.00 -9.50 5.60
CA TYR A 372 9.89 -8.04 5.56
C TYR A 372 11.08 -7.28 6.18
N PHE A 373 12.12 -7.97 6.65
CA PHE A 373 13.35 -7.35 7.17
C PHE A 373 14.12 -6.53 6.14
N TYR A 374 13.83 -6.68 4.85
CA TYR A 374 14.50 -5.91 3.82
C TYR A 374 14.01 -4.45 3.72
N LEU A 375 12.76 -4.15 4.11
CA LEU A 375 12.15 -2.84 3.85
C LEU A 375 12.85 -1.69 4.58
N GLY A 376 13.14 -1.81 5.86
CA GLY A 376 13.80 -0.76 6.63
C GLY A 376 15.18 -0.39 6.07
N PRO A 377 16.11 -1.35 5.96
CA PRO A 377 17.44 -1.12 5.37
C PRO A 377 17.39 -0.63 3.92
N MET A 378 16.45 -1.13 3.10
CA MET A 378 16.30 -0.72 1.70
C MET A 378 16.05 0.80 1.60
N TYR A 379 15.12 1.33 2.40
CA TYR A 379 14.84 2.77 2.40
C TYR A 379 16.03 3.58 2.91
N ALA A 380 16.71 3.11 3.96
CA ALA A 380 17.89 3.78 4.51
C ALA A 380 19.05 3.86 3.49
N VAL A 381 19.36 2.76 2.81
CA VAL A 381 20.41 2.71 1.78
C VAL A 381 20.02 3.54 0.57
N SER A 382 18.77 3.44 0.09
CA SER A 382 18.30 4.20 -1.07
C SER A 382 18.41 5.70 -0.83
N ALA A 383 18.01 6.20 0.35
CA ALA A 383 18.13 7.60 0.71
C ALA A 383 19.58 8.09 0.82
N GLY A 384 20.52 7.22 1.20
CA GLY A 384 21.94 7.55 1.31
C GLY A 384 22.72 7.51 -0.01
N VAL A 385 22.15 6.86 -1.05
CA VAL A 385 22.81 6.69 -2.36
C VAL A 385 22.31 7.72 -3.38
N VAL A 386 21.09 8.21 -3.27
CA VAL A 386 20.49 9.24 -4.15
C VAL A 386 20.98 10.62 -3.75
#